data_02180f76aa39256fa30d6c0643a29e92
#
_entry.id   02180f76aa39256fa30d6c0643a29e92
#
_cell.length_a   1.000
_cell.length_b   1.000
_cell.length_c   1.000
_cell.angle_alpha   90.00
_cell.angle_beta   90.00
_cell.angle_gamma   90.00
#
_symmetry.space_group_name_H-M   'P 1'
#
loop_
_entity.id
_entity.type
_entity.pdbx_description
1 polymer ?
#
loop_
_entity_poly.entity_id
_entity_poly.type
_entity_poly.pdbx_seq_one_letter_code
_entity_poly.pdbx_strand_id
1 'polypeptide(L)'
;MSQLRAETARLLAAFEANGAVRVEADILQPADILLDLYGEDIRARAYVTSDPLRGEQMLRPDFTVPVVQRHMAVSAEPARYTYAGPVFRYQDSATGREAQSEQVGYEVFDRSAPEAIEAEVFRLFHQILAPLDLTASTGDVGLLRAAIDGLSTSDARKAALRRHIWRPLRFQSLLARFSQPVAPKTLGAYGQQIGLRSAQDVQERLAQLEEEATAPPIPAAEIEALTDLLAIRGKLPEALKLLQALTSRLPSIGPAVAHVAARIKALDAAGMDVAPIGFEAAYGLTAMEYYDGFVFGFYAAEPGWPAVASGGRYDALTRVLGQGCAVPAVGGIIRPEYSLRATKGGLSC
;
A
#
# COMPACT_ATOMS: atom_id res chain seq x y z
N MET A 1 6.86 -33.45 10.58
CA MET A 1 6.23 -32.20 10.11
C MET A 1 7.28 -31.42 9.34
N SER A 2 6.99 -30.82 8.14
CA SER A 2 8.00 -30.01 7.44
C SER A 2 8.33 -28.77 8.27
N GLN A 3 9.58 -28.26 8.16
CA GLN A 3 10.01 -27.03 8.87
C GLN A 3 9.05 -25.86 8.55
N LEU A 4 8.61 -25.74 7.31
CA LEU A 4 7.65 -24.72 6.87
C LEU A 4 6.32 -24.81 7.67
N ARG A 5 5.75 -26.01 7.81
CA ARG A 5 4.50 -26.19 8.56
C ARG A 5 4.68 -25.85 10.05
N ALA A 6 5.82 -26.18 10.63
CA ALA A 6 6.12 -25.86 12.03
C ALA A 6 6.22 -24.34 12.22
N GLU A 7 6.90 -23.63 11.31
CA GLU A 7 7.03 -22.17 11.37
C GLU A 7 5.68 -21.49 11.14
N THR A 8 4.90 -21.92 10.15
CA THR A 8 3.53 -21.43 9.93
C THR A 8 2.67 -21.58 11.17
N ALA A 9 2.72 -22.74 11.85
CA ALA A 9 1.97 -22.98 13.08
C ALA A 9 2.44 -22.09 14.24
N ARG A 10 3.75 -21.85 14.37
CA ARG A 10 4.34 -20.95 15.37
C ARG A 10 3.85 -19.51 15.19
N LEU A 11 3.86 -19.02 13.95
CA LEU A 11 3.43 -17.67 13.61
C LEU A 11 1.92 -17.48 13.87
N LEU A 12 1.09 -18.43 13.44
CA LEU A 12 -0.35 -18.42 13.74
C LEU A 12 -0.62 -18.36 15.23
N ALA A 13 0.03 -19.25 16.01
CA ALA A 13 -0.14 -19.28 17.47
C ALA A 13 0.29 -17.96 18.13
N ALA A 14 1.33 -17.30 17.61
CA ALA A 14 1.74 -15.98 18.10
C ALA A 14 0.68 -14.91 17.86
N PHE A 15 0.03 -14.89 16.70
CA PHE A 15 -1.06 -13.95 16.41
C PHE A 15 -2.33 -14.28 17.20
N GLU A 16 -2.69 -15.57 17.35
CA GLU A 16 -3.82 -16.01 18.17
C GLU A 16 -3.63 -15.63 19.65
N ALA A 17 -2.41 -15.75 20.18
CA ALA A 17 -2.06 -15.32 21.54
C ALA A 17 -2.23 -13.80 21.74
N ASN A 18 -2.24 -13.01 20.66
CA ASN A 18 -2.51 -11.58 20.65
C ASN A 18 -3.96 -11.24 20.24
N GLY A 19 -4.88 -12.18 20.44
CA GLY A 19 -6.33 -11.97 20.30
C GLY A 19 -6.87 -12.11 18.88
N ALA A 20 -6.09 -12.60 17.92
CA ALA A 20 -6.58 -12.83 16.57
C ALA A 20 -7.46 -14.09 16.49
N VAL A 21 -8.57 -13.97 15.80
CA VAL A 21 -9.42 -15.10 15.40
C VAL A 21 -8.94 -15.62 14.05
N ARG A 22 -8.69 -16.94 13.97
CA ARG A 22 -8.30 -17.56 12.72
C ARG A 22 -9.45 -17.55 11.74
N VAL A 23 -9.14 -17.14 10.50
CA VAL A 23 -10.08 -17.12 9.38
C VAL A 23 -9.49 -17.84 8.18
N GLU A 24 -10.37 -18.39 7.38
CA GLU A 24 -10.03 -19.02 6.11
C GLU A 24 -10.55 -18.18 4.96
N ALA A 25 -9.90 -18.24 3.82
CA ALA A 25 -10.30 -17.62 2.58
C ALA A 25 -10.11 -18.60 1.42
N ASP A 26 -11.03 -18.60 0.49
CA ASP A 26 -10.96 -19.44 -0.69
C ASP A 26 -9.75 -19.09 -1.55
N ILE A 27 -9.17 -20.10 -2.18
CA ILE A 27 -8.05 -19.91 -3.13
C ILE A 27 -8.53 -19.20 -4.39
N LEU A 28 -9.71 -19.58 -4.88
CA LEU A 28 -10.34 -18.95 -6.04
C LEU A 28 -11.14 -17.73 -5.59
N GLN A 29 -10.82 -16.58 -6.17
CA GLN A 29 -11.47 -15.30 -5.89
C GLN A 29 -12.11 -14.75 -7.17
N PRO A 30 -13.29 -14.09 -7.11
CA PRO A 30 -13.87 -13.41 -8.27
C PRO A 30 -12.88 -12.40 -8.86
N ALA A 31 -12.67 -12.49 -10.18
CA ALA A 31 -11.67 -11.65 -10.85
C ALA A 31 -12.08 -10.18 -10.92
N ASP A 32 -13.37 -9.89 -11.06
CA ASP A 32 -13.93 -8.54 -11.12
C ASP A 32 -13.57 -7.69 -9.90
N ILE A 33 -13.70 -8.24 -8.71
CA ILE A 33 -13.36 -7.55 -7.46
C ILE A 33 -11.89 -7.15 -7.43
N LEU A 34 -11.00 -8.04 -7.84
CA LEU A 34 -9.56 -7.76 -7.86
C LEU A 34 -9.19 -6.77 -8.98
N LEU A 35 -9.90 -6.83 -10.12
CA LEU A 35 -9.74 -5.88 -11.22
C LEU A 35 -10.21 -4.48 -10.85
N ASP A 36 -11.34 -4.37 -10.15
CA ASP A 36 -11.86 -3.08 -9.68
C ASP A 36 -10.91 -2.40 -8.69
N LEU A 37 -10.22 -3.21 -7.86
CA LEU A 37 -9.28 -2.71 -6.85
C LEU A 37 -7.90 -2.35 -7.42
N TYR A 38 -7.34 -3.20 -8.27
CA TYR A 38 -5.96 -3.11 -8.75
C TYR A 38 -5.86 -2.68 -10.22
N GLY A 39 -6.99 -2.59 -10.93
CA GLY A 39 -7.02 -2.35 -12.36
C GLY A 39 -6.51 -3.54 -13.19
N GLU A 40 -6.46 -3.34 -14.52
CA GLU A 40 -6.03 -4.39 -15.45
C GLU A 40 -4.59 -4.90 -15.23
N ASP A 41 -3.75 -4.13 -14.56
CA ASP A 41 -2.37 -4.53 -14.27
C ASP A 41 -2.27 -5.79 -13.38
N ILE A 42 -3.31 -6.10 -12.60
CA ILE A 42 -3.34 -7.32 -11.80
C ILE A 42 -3.39 -8.58 -12.69
N ARG A 43 -4.01 -8.51 -13.88
CA ARG A 43 -4.05 -9.64 -14.82
C ARG A 43 -2.65 -10.10 -15.24
N ALA A 44 -1.70 -9.17 -15.35
CA ALA A 44 -0.32 -9.51 -15.68
C ALA A 44 0.43 -10.19 -14.54
N ARG A 45 -0.11 -10.14 -13.32
CA ARG A 45 0.51 -10.69 -12.10
C ARG A 45 -0.27 -11.82 -11.46
N ALA A 46 -1.49 -12.10 -11.94
CA ALA A 46 -2.38 -13.10 -11.37
C ALA A 46 -2.51 -14.34 -12.27
N TYR A 47 -2.79 -15.48 -11.66
CA TYR A 47 -3.22 -16.67 -12.36
C TYR A 47 -4.73 -16.65 -12.48
N VAL A 48 -5.21 -16.59 -13.72
CA VAL A 48 -6.63 -16.48 -14.05
C VAL A 48 -7.15 -17.82 -14.52
N THR A 49 -8.38 -18.17 -14.14
CA THR A 49 -9.10 -19.36 -14.62
C THR A 49 -10.55 -19.00 -14.91
N SER A 50 -11.28 -19.91 -15.56
CA SER A 50 -12.70 -19.72 -15.88
C SER A 50 -13.54 -20.79 -15.19
N ASP A 51 -14.56 -20.35 -14.45
CA ASP A 51 -15.58 -21.20 -13.85
C ASP A 51 -16.86 -21.07 -14.70
N PRO A 52 -17.44 -22.19 -15.19
CA PRO A 52 -18.65 -22.13 -16.04
C PRO A 52 -19.86 -21.49 -15.39
N LEU A 53 -19.95 -21.49 -14.06
CA LEU A 53 -21.07 -20.95 -13.29
C LEU A 53 -20.79 -19.58 -12.68
N ARG A 54 -19.51 -19.31 -12.33
CA ARG A 54 -19.09 -18.11 -11.56
C ARG A 54 -18.32 -17.10 -12.41
N GLY A 55 -18.03 -17.42 -13.69
CA GLY A 55 -17.28 -16.56 -14.58
C GLY A 55 -15.77 -16.62 -14.33
N GLU A 56 -15.09 -15.52 -14.60
CA GLU A 56 -13.64 -15.44 -14.45
C GLU A 56 -13.24 -15.41 -12.98
N GLN A 57 -12.26 -16.24 -12.62
CA GLN A 57 -11.73 -16.36 -11.26
C GLN A 57 -10.22 -16.14 -11.28
N MET A 58 -9.65 -15.69 -10.16
CA MET A 58 -8.20 -15.59 -9.96
C MET A 58 -7.79 -16.45 -8.78
N LEU A 59 -6.61 -17.08 -8.87
CA LEU A 59 -5.94 -17.59 -7.68
C LEU A 59 -5.55 -16.39 -6.80
N ARG A 60 -5.92 -16.43 -5.52
CA ARG A 60 -5.70 -15.29 -4.61
C ARG A 60 -4.23 -14.81 -4.62
N PRO A 61 -3.98 -13.53 -4.91
CA PRO A 61 -2.64 -12.95 -4.86
C PRO A 61 -2.23 -12.55 -3.42
N ASP A 62 -3.21 -12.41 -2.53
CA ASP A 62 -3.06 -12.14 -1.09
C ASP A 62 -4.34 -12.54 -0.33
N PHE A 63 -4.31 -12.36 0.99
CA PHE A 63 -5.46 -12.63 1.85
C PHE A 63 -6.22 -11.38 2.28
N THR A 64 -5.63 -10.19 2.13
CA THR A 64 -6.21 -8.96 2.68
C THR A 64 -7.60 -8.68 2.10
N VAL A 65 -7.76 -8.80 0.77
CA VAL A 65 -9.05 -8.56 0.11
C VAL A 65 -10.15 -9.48 0.64
N PRO A 66 -10.02 -10.82 0.63
CA PRO A 66 -11.07 -11.70 1.16
C PRO A 66 -11.31 -11.54 2.67
N VAL A 67 -10.29 -11.19 3.45
CA VAL A 67 -10.46 -10.92 4.89
C VAL A 67 -11.25 -9.63 5.12
N VAL A 68 -10.94 -8.56 4.35
CA VAL A 68 -11.72 -7.31 4.40
C VAL A 68 -13.17 -7.55 4.00
N GLN A 69 -13.43 -8.29 2.92
CA GLN A 69 -14.80 -8.63 2.51
C GLN A 69 -15.56 -9.37 3.60
N ARG A 70 -14.94 -10.37 4.24
CA ARG A 70 -15.51 -11.08 5.37
C ARG A 70 -15.83 -10.15 6.53
N HIS A 71 -14.89 -9.25 6.89
CA HIS A 71 -15.08 -8.29 7.97
C HIS A 71 -16.23 -7.34 7.66
N MET A 72 -16.26 -6.75 6.46
CA MET A 72 -17.31 -5.81 6.05
C MET A 72 -18.71 -6.44 6.02
N ALA A 73 -18.80 -7.75 5.79
CA ALA A 73 -20.08 -8.48 5.86
C ALA A 73 -20.58 -8.69 7.30
N VAL A 74 -19.68 -8.79 8.29
CA VAL A 74 -20.02 -9.06 9.72
C VAL A 74 -20.09 -7.78 10.54
N SER A 75 -19.26 -6.78 10.22
CA SER A 75 -19.20 -5.44 10.83
C SER A 75 -19.02 -5.42 12.36
N ALA A 76 -18.34 -6.40 12.95
CA ALA A 76 -18.02 -6.43 14.38
C ALA A 76 -16.66 -5.77 14.64
N GLU A 77 -16.63 -4.68 15.39
CA GLU A 77 -15.43 -3.93 15.76
C GLU A 77 -15.30 -3.78 17.28
N PRO A 78 -14.11 -3.80 17.87
CA PRO A 78 -12.83 -4.09 17.23
C PRO A 78 -12.68 -5.56 16.83
N ALA A 79 -11.98 -5.85 15.73
CA ALA A 79 -11.72 -7.20 15.27
C ALA A 79 -10.24 -7.41 14.94
N ARG A 80 -9.74 -8.61 15.24
CA ARG A 80 -8.40 -9.07 14.90
C ARG A 80 -8.50 -10.43 14.24
N TYR A 81 -7.90 -10.56 13.07
CA TYR A 81 -7.91 -11.81 12.30
C TYR A 81 -6.49 -12.30 12.02
N THR A 82 -6.34 -13.62 11.97
CA THR A 82 -5.12 -14.27 11.47
C THR A 82 -5.48 -15.36 10.48
N TYR A 83 -4.59 -15.61 9.55
CA TYR A 83 -4.75 -16.60 8.50
C TYR A 83 -3.40 -17.15 8.08
N ALA A 84 -3.40 -18.33 7.44
CA ALA A 84 -2.23 -18.88 6.77
C ALA A 84 -2.63 -19.64 5.53
N GLY A 85 -1.75 -19.64 4.54
CA GLY A 85 -1.90 -20.45 3.33
C GLY A 85 -1.15 -19.89 2.13
N PRO A 86 -1.23 -20.60 1.00
CA PRO A 86 -0.55 -20.22 -0.22
C PRO A 86 -1.21 -19.00 -0.89
N VAL A 87 -0.36 -18.16 -1.45
CA VAL A 87 -0.74 -17.10 -2.40
C VAL A 87 -0.02 -17.32 -3.73
N PHE A 88 -0.59 -16.81 -4.80
CA PHE A 88 -0.16 -17.10 -6.15
C PHE A 88 0.08 -15.80 -6.92
N ARG A 89 1.31 -15.58 -7.36
CA ARG A 89 1.68 -14.39 -8.13
C ARG A 89 2.59 -14.79 -9.28
N TYR A 90 2.26 -14.33 -10.47
CA TYR A 90 3.20 -14.47 -11.58
C TYR A 90 4.53 -13.81 -11.21
N GLN A 91 5.61 -14.51 -11.43
CA GLN A 91 6.97 -14.04 -11.21
C GLN A 91 7.73 -14.14 -12.53
N ASP A 92 8.51 -13.11 -12.82
CA ASP A 92 9.47 -13.21 -13.91
C ASP A 92 10.56 -14.23 -13.51
N SER A 93 10.90 -15.13 -14.41
CA SER A 93 11.93 -16.15 -14.22
C SER A 93 13.29 -15.57 -13.82
N ALA A 94 13.59 -14.34 -14.24
CA ALA A 94 14.80 -13.61 -13.87
C ALA A 94 14.87 -13.25 -12.38
N THR A 95 13.74 -13.25 -11.66
CA THR A 95 13.71 -12.88 -10.22
C THR A 95 14.09 -14.04 -9.29
N GLY A 96 14.10 -15.29 -9.76
CA GLY A 96 14.30 -16.48 -8.94
C GLY A 96 13.26 -16.68 -7.84
N ARG A 97 12.11 -16.00 -7.91
CA ARG A 97 11.03 -16.09 -6.93
C ARG A 97 10.03 -17.16 -7.35
N GLU A 98 9.52 -17.89 -6.34
CA GLU A 98 8.46 -18.86 -6.57
C GLU A 98 7.12 -18.17 -6.88
N ALA A 99 6.37 -18.75 -7.81
CA ALA A 99 5.03 -18.28 -8.17
C ALA A 99 4.00 -18.54 -7.07
N GLN A 100 4.23 -19.57 -6.26
CA GLN A 100 3.46 -19.89 -5.05
C GLN A 100 4.35 -19.67 -3.83
N SER A 101 3.83 -18.96 -2.82
CA SER A 101 4.51 -18.78 -1.53
C SER A 101 3.50 -18.82 -0.39
N GLU A 102 3.94 -19.22 0.78
CA GLU A 102 3.12 -19.23 1.98
C GLU A 102 3.09 -17.87 2.63
N GLN A 103 1.93 -17.46 3.16
CA GLN A 103 1.77 -16.26 3.98
C GLN A 103 1.07 -16.60 5.28
N VAL A 104 1.50 -15.95 6.36
CA VAL A 104 0.78 -15.87 7.63
C VAL A 104 0.50 -14.40 7.90
N GLY A 105 -0.75 -14.03 8.09
CA GLY A 105 -1.16 -12.65 8.24
C GLY A 105 -1.86 -12.32 9.53
N TYR A 106 -1.86 -11.04 9.86
CA TYR A 106 -2.56 -10.45 10.99
C TYR A 106 -3.19 -9.13 10.56
N GLU A 107 -4.51 -9.01 10.73
CA GLU A 107 -5.29 -7.84 10.33
C GLU A 107 -6.10 -7.32 11.52
N VAL A 108 -6.09 -6.00 11.71
CA VAL A 108 -6.82 -5.30 12.77
C VAL A 108 -7.78 -4.30 12.16
N PHE A 109 -9.02 -4.36 12.60
CA PHE A 109 -10.08 -3.41 12.26
C PHE A 109 -10.53 -2.73 13.54
N ASP A 110 -10.19 -1.44 13.71
CA ASP A 110 -10.42 -0.73 14.97
C ASP A 110 -10.48 0.80 14.74
N ARG A 111 -11.53 1.44 15.24
CA ARG A 111 -11.76 2.90 15.12
C ARG A 111 -11.19 3.71 16.26
N SER A 112 -10.68 3.08 17.33
CA SER A 112 -10.43 3.78 18.60
C SER A 112 -9.25 4.75 18.53
N ALA A 113 -8.08 4.30 18.09
CA ALA A 113 -6.84 5.09 18.12
C ALA A 113 -5.90 4.63 16.99
N PRO A 114 -6.04 5.16 15.77
CA PRO A 114 -5.31 4.68 14.60
C PRO A 114 -3.80 4.54 14.81
N GLU A 115 -3.15 5.55 15.40
CA GLU A 115 -1.71 5.57 15.60
C GLU A 115 -1.25 4.53 16.64
N ALA A 116 -2.05 4.31 17.68
CA ALA A 116 -1.78 3.30 18.69
C ALA A 116 -1.92 1.89 18.12
N ILE A 117 -2.92 1.66 17.27
CA ILE A 117 -3.12 0.36 16.59
C ILE A 117 -2.00 0.10 15.57
N GLU A 118 -1.55 1.12 14.83
CA GLU A 118 -0.38 0.99 13.94
C GLU A 118 0.87 0.60 14.75
N ALA A 119 1.09 1.25 15.89
CA ALA A 119 2.20 0.94 16.78
C ALA A 119 2.06 -0.48 17.37
N GLU A 120 0.86 -0.91 17.78
CA GLU A 120 0.58 -2.27 18.26
C GLU A 120 0.96 -3.31 17.20
N VAL A 121 0.46 -3.16 15.97
CA VAL A 121 0.72 -4.11 14.87
C VAL A 121 2.22 -4.16 14.56
N PHE A 122 2.86 -3.01 14.37
CA PHE A 122 4.29 -2.97 14.08
C PHE A 122 5.14 -3.62 15.18
N ARG A 123 4.85 -3.29 16.46
CA ARG A 123 5.53 -3.87 17.62
C ARG A 123 5.33 -5.38 17.68
N LEU A 124 4.12 -5.89 17.42
CA LEU A 124 3.83 -7.33 17.41
C LEU A 124 4.70 -8.06 16.36
N PHE A 125 4.75 -7.53 15.13
CA PHE A 125 5.62 -8.09 14.09
C PHE A 125 7.10 -8.04 14.50
N HIS A 126 7.56 -6.92 15.05
CA HIS A 126 8.92 -6.77 15.54
C HIS A 126 9.26 -7.81 16.63
N GLN A 127 8.36 -8.03 17.60
CA GLN A 127 8.56 -9.02 18.66
C GLN A 127 8.60 -10.46 18.14
N ILE A 128 7.69 -10.83 17.23
CA ILE A 128 7.64 -12.17 16.63
C ILE A 128 8.92 -12.48 15.84
N LEU A 129 9.47 -11.46 15.20
CA LEU A 129 10.65 -11.54 14.31
C LEU A 129 11.97 -11.20 15.01
N ALA A 130 11.95 -10.75 16.27
CA ALA A 130 13.15 -10.36 17.01
C ALA A 130 14.31 -11.39 16.97
N PRO A 131 14.07 -12.72 16.96
CA PRO A 131 15.16 -13.69 16.86
C PRO A 131 15.90 -13.70 15.53
N LEU A 132 15.46 -12.96 14.51
CA LEU A 132 15.97 -13.04 13.14
C LEU A 132 16.96 -11.90 12.77
N ASP A 133 17.21 -10.95 13.66
CA ASP A 133 18.08 -9.79 13.40
C ASP A 133 17.76 -9.07 12.09
N LEU A 134 16.49 -8.70 11.90
CA LEU A 134 16.03 -8.03 10.68
C LEU A 134 16.09 -6.51 10.81
N THR A 135 16.38 -5.85 9.68
CA THR A 135 16.26 -4.40 9.60
C THR A 135 14.80 -4.00 9.37
N ALA A 136 14.26 -3.17 10.25
CA ALA A 136 12.94 -2.59 10.10
C ALA A 136 13.00 -1.29 9.30
N SER A 137 12.13 -1.15 8.29
CA SER A 137 11.92 0.08 7.53
C SER A 137 10.44 0.44 7.53
N THR A 138 10.16 1.74 7.55
CA THR A 138 8.80 2.28 7.59
C THR A 138 8.63 3.40 6.58
N GLY A 139 7.40 3.75 6.30
CA GLY A 139 7.02 4.90 5.49
C GLY A 139 5.57 5.29 5.77
N ASP A 140 5.10 6.30 5.04
CA ASP A 140 3.69 6.71 5.15
C ASP A 140 3.20 7.31 3.82
N VAL A 141 2.34 6.56 3.13
CA VAL A 141 1.74 6.98 1.86
C VAL A 141 0.84 8.20 2.03
N GLY A 142 0.29 8.40 3.24
CA GLY A 142 -0.52 9.55 3.59
C GLY A 142 0.20 10.88 3.42
N LEU A 143 1.52 10.92 3.61
CA LEU A 143 2.34 12.12 3.38
C LEU A 143 2.31 12.56 1.91
N LEU A 144 2.53 11.62 0.98
CA LEU A 144 2.49 11.92 -0.44
C LEU A 144 1.08 12.31 -0.91
N ARG A 145 0.06 11.61 -0.40
CA ARG A 145 -1.35 11.95 -0.69
C ARG A 145 -1.70 13.35 -0.23
N ALA A 146 -1.35 13.71 1.01
CA ALA A 146 -1.56 15.05 1.55
C ALA A 146 -0.79 16.13 0.79
N ALA A 147 0.44 15.83 0.36
CA ALA A 147 1.23 16.73 -0.48
C ALA A 147 0.53 17.00 -1.83
N ILE A 148 0.05 15.96 -2.51
CA ILE A 148 -0.68 16.09 -3.78
C ILE A 148 -1.98 16.90 -3.59
N ASP A 149 -2.71 16.66 -2.50
CA ASP A 149 -3.97 17.35 -2.20
C ASP A 149 -3.77 18.84 -1.97
N GLY A 150 -2.59 19.23 -1.47
CA GLY A 150 -2.20 20.62 -1.25
C GLY A 150 -1.65 21.36 -2.47
N LEU A 151 -1.42 20.71 -3.60
CA LEU A 151 -0.86 21.36 -4.79
C LEU A 151 -1.81 22.42 -5.35
N SER A 152 -1.24 23.54 -5.83
CA SER A 152 -1.97 24.63 -6.45
C SER A 152 -2.29 24.34 -7.93
N THR A 153 -3.18 23.35 -8.15
CA THR A 153 -3.63 22.92 -9.48
C THR A 153 -5.05 22.37 -9.43
N SER A 154 -5.61 21.99 -10.59
CA SER A 154 -6.97 21.46 -10.68
C SER A 154 -7.13 20.10 -9.97
N ASP A 155 -8.35 19.81 -9.50
CA ASP A 155 -8.68 18.52 -8.87
C ASP A 155 -8.49 17.35 -9.85
N ALA A 156 -8.72 17.56 -11.13
CA ALA A 156 -8.47 16.56 -12.17
C ALA A 156 -6.98 16.16 -12.23
N ARG A 157 -6.05 17.15 -12.14
CA ARG A 157 -4.61 16.89 -12.09
C ARG A 157 -4.18 16.20 -10.78
N LYS A 158 -4.74 16.63 -9.65
CA LYS A 158 -4.51 15.95 -8.35
C LYS A 158 -4.99 14.49 -8.40
N ALA A 159 -6.17 14.23 -8.96
CA ALA A 159 -6.70 12.88 -9.14
C ALA A 159 -5.80 12.03 -10.04
N ALA A 160 -5.28 12.60 -11.14
CA ALA A 160 -4.34 11.91 -12.02
C ALA A 160 -3.03 11.57 -11.30
N LEU A 161 -2.47 12.49 -10.50
CA LEU A 161 -1.28 12.24 -9.70
C LEU A 161 -1.53 11.14 -8.66
N ARG A 162 -2.65 11.21 -7.89
CA ARG A 162 -3.03 10.18 -6.90
C ARG A 162 -3.16 8.79 -7.51
N ARG A 163 -3.74 8.68 -8.71
CA ARG A 163 -3.86 7.41 -9.43
C ARG A 163 -2.50 6.78 -9.78
N HIS A 164 -1.46 7.59 -9.92
CA HIS A 164 -0.16 7.14 -10.40
C HIS A 164 0.95 7.19 -9.35
N ILE A 165 0.64 7.37 -8.06
CA ILE A 165 1.65 7.34 -6.98
C ILE A 165 2.42 6.02 -6.96
N TRP A 166 1.78 4.91 -7.33
CA TRP A 166 2.34 3.55 -7.39
C TRP A 166 3.21 3.28 -8.63
N ARG A 167 3.32 4.26 -9.54
CA ARG A 167 4.05 4.19 -10.81
C ARG A 167 5.03 5.35 -10.89
N PRO A 168 6.20 5.27 -10.23
CA PRO A 168 7.10 6.42 -10.06
C PRO A 168 7.46 7.13 -11.36
N LEU A 169 7.77 6.40 -12.43
CA LEU A 169 8.09 7.00 -13.73
C LEU A 169 6.90 7.77 -14.34
N ARG A 170 5.70 7.21 -14.20
CA ARG A 170 4.48 7.86 -14.70
C ARG A 170 4.13 9.08 -13.86
N PHE A 171 4.27 8.98 -12.56
CA PHE A 171 4.06 10.08 -11.62
C PHE A 171 5.00 11.26 -11.92
N GLN A 172 6.30 11.00 -12.10
CA GLN A 172 7.27 12.02 -12.49
C GLN A 172 6.96 12.65 -13.84
N SER A 173 6.57 11.85 -14.85
CA SER A 173 6.15 12.33 -16.15
C SER A 173 4.93 13.25 -16.07
N LEU A 174 3.96 12.95 -15.19
CA LEU A 174 2.79 13.81 -14.96
C LEU A 174 3.18 15.10 -14.26
N LEU A 175 4.04 15.06 -13.24
CA LEU A 175 4.55 16.26 -12.57
C LEU A 175 5.27 17.19 -13.56
N ALA A 176 6.18 16.66 -14.38
CA ALA A 176 6.87 17.41 -15.41
C ALA A 176 5.91 18.02 -16.43
N ARG A 177 4.87 17.28 -16.82
CA ARG A 177 3.83 17.78 -17.73
C ARG A 177 3.00 18.90 -17.08
N PHE A 178 2.57 18.72 -15.83
CA PHE A 178 1.72 19.68 -15.15
C PHE A 178 2.46 20.91 -14.62
N SER A 179 3.78 20.92 -14.66
CA SER A 179 4.62 22.07 -14.37
C SER A 179 4.72 23.06 -15.55
N GLN A 180 4.25 22.65 -16.73
CA GLN A 180 4.29 23.47 -17.93
C GLN A 180 2.90 23.98 -18.29
N PRO A 181 2.79 25.17 -18.90
CA PRO A 181 1.54 25.61 -19.52
C PRO A 181 1.12 24.60 -20.59
N VAL A 182 -0.14 24.18 -20.56
CA VAL A 182 -0.68 23.33 -21.63
C VAL A 182 -1.19 24.23 -22.74
N ALA A 183 -0.60 24.11 -23.94
CA ALA A 183 -1.14 24.81 -25.09
C ALA A 183 -2.56 24.29 -25.41
N PRO A 184 -3.56 25.15 -25.56
CA PRO A 184 -4.89 24.72 -25.94
C PRO A 184 -4.81 23.99 -27.29
N LYS A 185 -5.23 22.73 -27.31
CA LYS A 185 -5.37 21.97 -28.55
C LYS A 185 -6.64 22.49 -29.26
N THR A 186 -6.48 23.12 -30.39
CA THR A 186 -7.61 23.41 -31.27
C THR A 186 -8.16 22.08 -31.76
N LEU A 187 -9.26 21.66 -31.17
CA LEU A 187 -9.95 20.45 -31.62
C LEU A 187 -10.72 20.83 -32.88
N GLY A 188 -10.35 20.20 -34.00
CA GLY A 188 -11.05 20.40 -35.28
C GLY A 188 -12.52 19.99 -35.19
N ALA A 189 -13.34 20.46 -36.15
CA ALA A 189 -14.74 20.06 -36.21
C ALA A 189 -14.89 18.56 -36.27
N TYR A 190 -15.76 18.00 -35.40
CA TYR A 190 -16.00 16.55 -35.35
C TYR A 190 -16.70 16.10 -36.64
N GLY A 191 -16.09 15.08 -37.25
CA GLY A 191 -16.70 14.31 -38.30
C GLY A 191 -17.71 13.29 -37.78
N GLN A 192 -18.06 12.33 -38.60
CA GLN A 192 -18.97 11.22 -38.26
C GLN A 192 -18.53 10.50 -36.94
N GLN A 193 -19.48 10.17 -36.09
CA GLN A 193 -19.23 9.40 -34.88
C GLN A 193 -18.58 8.06 -35.21
N ILE A 194 -17.33 7.87 -34.77
CA ILE A 194 -16.58 6.63 -34.99
C ILE A 194 -16.35 6.00 -33.60
N GLY A 195 -16.92 4.81 -33.37
CA GLY A 195 -16.73 4.04 -32.15
C GLY A 195 -17.93 4.02 -31.20
N LEU A 196 -17.76 3.40 -30.01
CA LEU A 196 -18.82 3.13 -29.03
C LEU A 196 -19.10 4.29 -28.05
N ARG A 197 -18.36 5.42 -28.13
CA ARG A 197 -18.56 6.55 -27.22
C ARG A 197 -19.78 7.35 -27.62
N SER A 198 -20.63 7.66 -26.63
CA SER A 198 -21.76 8.56 -26.84
C SER A 198 -21.30 10.00 -27.09
N ALA A 199 -22.16 10.83 -27.68
CA ALA A 199 -21.91 12.26 -27.85
C ALA A 199 -21.69 12.96 -26.48
N GLN A 200 -22.35 12.48 -25.45
CA GLN A 200 -22.19 12.97 -24.07
C GLN A 200 -20.79 12.66 -23.54
N ASP A 201 -20.29 11.42 -23.70
CA ASP A 201 -18.95 11.04 -23.27
C ASP A 201 -17.87 11.90 -23.95
N VAL A 202 -18.10 12.24 -25.23
CA VAL A 202 -17.21 13.11 -26.01
C VAL A 202 -17.24 14.53 -25.47
N GLN A 203 -18.42 15.09 -25.17
CA GLN A 203 -18.56 16.43 -24.59
C GLN A 203 -17.92 16.53 -23.22
N GLU A 204 -18.16 15.54 -22.35
CA GLU A 204 -17.54 15.48 -21.02
C GLU A 204 -15.99 15.42 -21.13
N ARG A 205 -15.49 14.64 -22.08
CA ARG A 205 -14.04 14.57 -22.32
C ARG A 205 -13.46 15.88 -22.85
N LEU A 206 -14.21 16.60 -23.66
CA LEU A 206 -13.81 17.92 -24.16
C LEU A 206 -13.75 18.95 -23.04
N ALA A 207 -14.80 19.02 -22.21
CA ALA A 207 -14.82 19.91 -21.05
C ALA A 207 -13.63 19.65 -20.11
N GLN A 208 -13.30 18.37 -19.87
CA GLN A 208 -12.10 18.00 -19.11
C GLN A 208 -10.80 18.47 -19.75
N LEU A 209 -10.68 18.38 -21.07
CA LEU A 209 -9.49 18.85 -21.79
C LEU A 209 -9.35 20.38 -21.78
N GLU A 210 -10.46 21.11 -21.84
CA GLU A 210 -10.51 22.56 -21.70
C GLU A 210 -10.13 22.99 -20.27
N GLU A 211 -10.66 22.32 -19.26
CA GLU A 211 -10.26 22.52 -17.86
C GLU A 211 -8.75 22.23 -17.64
N GLU A 212 -8.24 21.14 -18.22
CA GLU A 212 -6.79 20.85 -18.18
C GLU A 212 -5.97 21.95 -18.85
N ALA A 213 -6.43 22.51 -19.98
CA ALA A 213 -5.73 23.54 -20.73
C ALA A 213 -5.70 24.89 -19.99
N THR A 214 -6.76 25.19 -19.22
CA THR A 214 -6.87 26.42 -18.42
C THR A 214 -6.28 26.30 -17.02
N ALA A 215 -6.03 25.08 -16.54
CA ALA A 215 -5.46 24.85 -15.21
C ALA A 215 -4.05 25.46 -15.11
N PRO A 216 -3.74 26.24 -14.06
CA PRO A 216 -2.41 26.82 -13.88
C PRO A 216 -1.35 25.72 -13.74
N PRO A 217 -0.13 25.95 -14.24
CA PRO A 217 1.00 25.07 -13.98
C PRO A 217 1.23 24.93 -12.47
N ILE A 218 1.63 23.75 -12.02
CA ILE A 218 2.07 23.56 -10.63
C ILE A 218 3.31 24.44 -10.41
N PRO A 219 3.34 25.29 -9.37
CA PRO A 219 4.49 26.12 -9.05
C PRO A 219 5.78 25.31 -8.88
N ALA A 220 6.89 25.82 -9.41
CA ALA A 220 8.19 25.14 -9.29
C ALA A 220 8.58 24.87 -7.84
N ALA A 221 8.28 25.79 -6.91
CA ALA A 221 8.54 25.62 -5.49
C ALA A 221 7.78 24.43 -4.86
N GLU A 222 6.55 24.16 -5.31
CA GLU A 222 5.76 23.01 -4.85
C GLU A 222 6.33 21.69 -5.40
N ILE A 223 6.78 21.68 -6.66
CA ILE A 223 7.42 20.51 -7.26
C ILE A 223 8.74 20.18 -6.55
N GLU A 224 9.54 21.20 -6.27
CA GLU A 224 10.79 21.06 -5.53
C GLU A 224 10.52 20.50 -4.13
N ALA A 225 9.55 21.07 -3.40
CA ALA A 225 9.19 20.61 -2.06
C ALA A 225 8.64 19.17 -2.08
N LEU A 226 7.87 18.77 -3.10
CA LEU A 226 7.40 17.40 -3.29
C LEU A 226 8.57 16.44 -3.61
N THR A 227 9.55 16.90 -4.39
CA THR A 227 10.77 16.14 -4.68
C THR A 227 11.58 15.93 -3.41
N ASP A 228 11.73 16.97 -2.61
CA ASP A 228 12.41 16.89 -1.30
C ASP A 228 11.69 15.92 -0.36
N LEU A 229 10.34 15.94 -0.32
CA LEU A 229 9.57 14.97 0.44
C LEU A 229 9.91 13.53 0.04
N LEU A 230 9.89 13.23 -1.26
CA LEU A 230 10.17 11.88 -1.77
C LEU A 230 11.63 11.46 -1.55
N ALA A 231 12.54 12.41 -1.36
CA ALA A 231 13.96 12.15 -1.08
C ALA A 231 14.24 11.89 0.42
N ILE A 232 13.29 12.18 1.33
CA ILE A 232 13.49 11.96 2.76
C ILE A 232 13.66 10.47 3.03
N ARG A 233 14.84 10.12 3.55
CA ARG A 233 15.22 8.78 4.03
C ARG A 233 16.21 8.91 5.18
N GLY A 234 16.20 7.95 6.10
CA GLY A 234 17.13 7.92 7.23
C GLY A 234 16.55 7.16 8.41
N LYS A 235 17.05 7.43 9.60
CA LYS A 235 16.47 6.91 10.83
C LYS A 235 15.17 7.65 11.16
N LEU A 236 14.19 6.94 11.70
CA LEU A 236 12.84 7.45 11.91
C LEU A 236 12.79 8.77 12.71
N PRO A 237 13.57 8.98 13.83
CA PRO A 237 13.56 10.25 14.54
C PRO A 237 14.15 11.41 13.74
N GLU A 238 15.14 11.14 12.89
CA GLU A 238 15.77 12.16 12.04
C GLU A 238 14.86 12.53 10.87
N ALA A 239 14.25 11.53 10.24
CA ALA A 239 13.27 11.73 9.19
C ALA A 239 12.06 12.56 9.67
N LEU A 240 11.59 12.34 10.91
CA LEU A 240 10.52 13.16 11.48
C LEU A 240 10.91 14.66 11.55
N LYS A 241 12.14 14.98 11.94
CA LYS A 241 12.64 16.38 11.98
C LYS A 241 12.62 17.00 10.58
N LEU A 242 13.05 16.25 9.55
CA LEU A 242 13.02 16.70 8.15
C LEU A 242 11.58 16.93 7.67
N LEU A 243 10.67 16.01 7.99
CA LEU A 243 9.25 16.14 7.67
C LEU A 243 8.64 17.38 8.34
N GLN A 244 8.93 17.61 9.61
CA GLN A 244 8.47 18.80 10.35
C GLN A 244 9.00 20.10 9.73
N ALA A 245 10.27 20.14 9.35
CA ALA A 245 10.84 21.31 8.68
C ALA A 245 10.18 21.57 7.31
N LEU A 246 9.84 20.50 6.57
CA LEU A 246 9.21 20.60 5.26
C LEU A 246 7.78 21.15 5.30
N THR A 247 7.08 21.09 6.44
CA THR A 247 5.72 21.63 6.59
C THR A 247 5.62 23.13 6.30
N SER A 248 6.69 23.87 6.45
CA SER A 248 6.73 25.30 6.08
C SER A 248 6.58 25.54 4.56
N ARG A 249 7.04 24.58 3.74
CA ARG A 249 6.96 24.63 2.27
C ARG A 249 5.78 23.83 1.72
N LEU A 250 5.31 22.80 2.45
CA LEU A 250 4.16 21.97 2.15
C LEU A 250 3.21 21.90 3.38
N PRO A 251 2.45 22.96 3.67
CA PRO A 251 1.59 22.98 4.86
C PRO A 251 0.56 21.84 4.89
N SER A 252 0.14 21.37 3.74
CA SER A 252 -0.83 20.27 3.60
C SER A 252 -0.39 18.95 4.23
N ILE A 253 0.93 18.69 4.36
CA ILE A 253 1.41 17.46 5.00
C ILE A 253 1.37 17.51 6.54
N GLY A 254 1.09 18.68 7.13
CA GLY A 254 1.11 18.88 8.59
C GLY A 254 0.33 17.81 9.36
N PRO A 255 -0.93 17.51 9.04
CA PRO A 255 -1.69 16.45 9.71
C PRO A 255 -1.05 15.06 9.58
N ALA A 256 -0.53 14.70 8.41
CA ALA A 256 0.15 13.42 8.20
C ALA A 256 1.47 13.34 8.99
N VAL A 257 2.22 14.45 9.09
CA VAL A 257 3.44 14.53 9.93
C VAL A 257 3.08 14.39 11.42
N ALA A 258 1.99 15.00 11.86
CA ALA A 258 1.50 14.84 13.25
C ALA A 258 1.11 13.38 13.53
N HIS A 259 0.51 12.67 12.56
CA HIS A 259 0.19 11.25 12.66
C HIS A 259 1.47 10.39 12.80
N VAL A 260 2.48 10.64 11.97
CA VAL A 260 3.80 9.97 12.11
C VAL A 260 4.40 10.22 13.51
N ALA A 261 4.35 11.46 14.00
CA ALA A 261 4.87 11.80 15.33
C ALA A 261 4.10 11.08 16.46
N ALA A 262 2.76 10.99 16.35
CA ALA A 262 1.93 10.30 17.32
C ALA A 262 2.22 8.78 17.33
N ARG A 263 2.44 8.15 16.18
CA ARG A 263 2.84 6.75 16.06
C ARG A 263 4.20 6.50 16.72
N ILE A 264 5.20 7.37 16.47
CA ILE A 264 6.51 7.28 17.11
C ILE A 264 6.36 7.33 18.63
N LYS A 265 5.57 8.29 19.14
CA LYS A 265 5.28 8.41 20.56
C LYS A 265 4.60 7.17 21.13
N ALA A 266 3.69 6.55 20.40
CA ALA A 266 3.02 5.31 20.81
C ALA A 266 4.00 4.13 20.87
N LEU A 267 4.93 4.02 19.92
CA LEU A 267 5.99 2.99 19.93
C LEU A 267 6.93 3.16 21.13
N ASP A 268 7.38 4.39 21.39
CA ASP A 268 8.26 4.72 22.53
C ASP A 268 7.54 4.44 23.87
N ALA A 269 6.29 4.86 24.00
CA ALA A 269 5.47 4.58 25.19
C ALA A 269 5.24 3.07 25.42
N ALA A 270 5.26 2.26 24.36
CA ALA A 270 5.22 0.80 24.43
C ALA A 270 6.60 0.16 24.70
N GLY A 271 7.64 0.95 25.01
CA GLY A 271 8.99 0.50 25.33
C GLY A 271 9.82 0.05 24.13
N MET A 272 9.45 0.45 22.91
CA MET A 272 10.19 0.09 21.72
C MET A 272 11.24 1.15 21.39
N ASP A 273 12.51 0.73 21.21
CA ASP A 273 13.55 1.61 20.70
C ASP A 273 13.28 1.97 19.23
N VAL A 274 12.95 3.24 18.98
CA VAL A 274 12.65 3.74 17.62
C VAL A 274 13.89 4.21 16.86
N ALA A 275 15.04 4.37 17.54
CA ALA A 275 16.26 4.91 16.95
C ALA A 275 16.83 4.06 15.79
N PRO A 276 16.81 2.71 15.83
CA PRO A 276 17.31 1.89 14.74
C PRO A 276 16.35 1.77 13.55
N ILE A 277 15.07 2.15 13.70
CA ILE A 277 14.05 1.98 12.67
C ILE A 277 14.36 2.91 11.49
N GLY A 278 14.35 2.34 10.27
CA GLY A 278 14.45 3.11 9.04
C GLY A 278 13.14 3.80 8.67
N PHE A 279 13.25 4.91 7.96
CA PHE A 279 12.12 5.61 7.34
C PHE A 279 12.49 6.06 5.92
N GLU A 280 11.56 5.87 5.00
CA GLU A 280 11.63 6.44 3.64
C GLU A 280 10.24 6.95 3.25
N ALA A 281 10.14 8.22 2.84
CA ALA A 281 8.86 8.79 2.43
C ALA A 281 8.29 8.11 1.16
N ALA A 282 9.17 7.58 0.31
CA ALA A 282 8.79 6.80 -0.88
C ALA A 282 8.60 5.30 -0.60
N TYR A 283 8.73 4.84 0.66
CA TYR A 283 8.58 3.44 1.01
C TYR A 283 7.17 2.93 0.71
N GLY A 284 7.10 1.75 0.14
CA GLY A 284 5.83 1.10 -0.18
C GLY A 284 5.19 1.53 -1.51
N LEU A 285 5.67 2.60 -2.19
CA LEU A 285 5.12 3.06 -3.47
C LEU A 285 5.25 2.05 -4.62
N THR A 286 5.99 0.97 -4.44
CA THR A 286 6.14 -0.12 -5.42
C THR A 286 5.60 -1.45 -4.91
N ALA A 287 4.99 -1.47 -3.71
CA ALA A 287 4.51 -2.70 -3.08
C ALA A 287 3.06 -3.00 -3.45
N MET A 288 2.10 -2.69 -2.59
CA MET A 288 0.67 -2.97 -2.82
C MET A 288 -0.11 -1.67 -2.97
N GLU A 289 -0.86 -1.55 -4.06
CA GLU A 289 -1.54 -0.30 -4.46
C GLU A 289 -2.71 0.10 -3.54
N TYR A 290 -3.04 -0.68 -2.52
CA TYR A 290 -4.14 -0.40 -1.60
C TYR A 290 -3.73 0.29 -0.28
N TYR A 291 -2.43 0.37 0.05
CA TYR A 291 -2.02 1.09 1.27
C TYR A 291 -2.24 2.60 1.10
N ASP A 292 -2.79 3.26 2.10
CA ASP A 292 -3.11 4.68 2.05
C ASP A 292 -2.59 5.51 3.24
N GLY A 293 -1.82 4.88 4.12
CA GLY A 293 -1.18 5.49 5.28
C GLY A 293 0.15 4.84 5.61
N PHE A 294 0.34 4.49 6.89
CA PHE A 294 1.50 3.79 7.41
C PHE A 294 1.83 2.52 6.63
N VAL A 295 3.11 2.31 6.36
CA VAL A 295 3.64 1.10 5.74
C VAL A 295 4.94 0.68 6.42
N PHE A 296 5.20 -0.64 6.48
CA PHE A 296 6.40 -1.19 7.11
C PHE A 296 6.89 -2.47 6.45
N GLY A 297 8.15 -2.77 6.68
CA GLY A 297 8.76 -4.05 6.28
C GLY A 297 9.95 -4.41 7.14
N PHE A 298 10.22 -5.71 7.20
CA PHE A 298 11.36 -6.31 7.89
C PHE A 298 12.20 -7.07 6.89
N TYR A 299 13.49 -6.74 6.82
CA TYR A 299 14.41 -7.21 5.78
C TYR A 299 15.60 -7.94 6.40
N ALA A 300 16.00 -9.05 5.78
CA ALA A 300 17.27 -9.67 6.06
C ALA A 300 18.43 -8.82 5.50
N ALA A 301 19.63 -9.02 6.02
CA ALA A 301 20.83 -8.25 5.61
C ALA A 301 21.24 -8.47 4.14
N GLU A 302 20.79 -9.53 3.50
CA GLU A 302 21.17 -9.86 2.12
C GLU A 302 20.50 -8.92 1.11
N PRO A 303 21.27 -8.23 0.26
CA PRO A 303 20.73 -7.34 -0.74
C PRO A 303 19.83 -8.08 -1.75
N GLY A 304 18.70 -7.48 -2.10
CA GLY A 304 17.77 -8.03 -3.09
C GLY A 304 16.77 -9.07 -2.57
N TRP A 305 16.90 -9.46 -1.29
CA TRP A 305 15.88 -10.31 -0.69
C TRP A 305 14.55 -9.58 -0.52
N PRO A 306 13.42 -10.27 -0.75
CA PRO A 306 12.12 -9.74 -0.40
C PRO A 306 12.01 -9.50 1.11
N ALA A 307 11.13 -8.59 1.51
CA ALA A 307 10.81 -8.44 2.92
C ALA A 307 10.35 -9.77 3.53
N VAL A 308 10.89 -10.15 4.69
CA VAL A 308 10.43 -11.29 5.49
C VAL A 308 9.02 -11.05 5.97
N ALA A 309 8.73 -9.82 6.36
CA ALA A 309 7.38 -9.37 6.69
C ALA A 309 7.13 -7.97 6.11
N SER A 310 5.89 -7.69 5.79
CA SER A 310 5.45 -6.37 5.31
C SER A 310 3.99 -6.13 5.65
N GLY A 311 3.63 -4.87 5.82
CA GLY A 311 2.26 -4.48 6.15
C GLY A 311 2.03 -2.99 6.05
N GLY A 312 0.81 -2.56 6.37
CA GLY A 312 0.44 -1.16 6.38
C GLY A 312 -1.04 -0.94 6.62
N ARG A 313 -1.43 0.34 6.60
CA ARG A 313 -2.81 0.82 6.69
C ARG A 313 -3.48 0.84 5.32
N TYR A 314 -4.77 0.45 5.27
CA TYR A 314 -5.52 0.31 4.03
C TYR A 314 -7.02 0.68 4.17
N ASP A 315 -7.31 1.84 4.76
CA ASP A 315 -8.67 2.33 5.01
C ASP A 315 -9.45 2.58 3.70
N ALA A 316 -8.75 2.90 2.61
CA ALA A 316 -9.37 3.04 1.29
C ALA A 316 -9.94 1.70 0.78
N LEU A 317 -9.29 0.59 1.06
CA LEU A 317 -9.76 -0.74 0.68
C LEU A 317 -11.07 -1.10 1.41
N THR A 318 -11.14 -0.83 2.72
CA THR A 318 -12.36 -1.07 3.49
C THR A 318 -13.51 -0.19 3.01
N ARG A 319 -13.25 1.05 2.59
CA ARG A 319 -14.25 1.95 2.02
C ARG A 319 -14.81 1.43 0.70
N VAL A 320 -13.97 0.92 -0.18
CA VAL A 320 -14.41 0.37 -1.47
C VAL A 320 -15.26 -0.88 -1.27
N LEU A 321 -14.77 -1.84 -0.49
CA LEU A 321 -15.44 -3.12 -0.24
C LEU A 321 -16.66 -2.97 0.69
N GLY A 322 -16.70 -1.91 1.50
CA GLY A 322 -17.81 -1.56 2.39
C GLY A 322 -18.84 -0.61 1.78
N GLN A 323 -18.86 -0.45 0.45
CA GLN A 323 -19.83 0.40 -0.26
C GLN A 323 -19.89 1.84 0.29
N GLY A 324 -18.73 2.41 0.61
CA GLY A 324 -18.58 3.75 1.19
C GLY A 324 -18.38 3.78 2.70
N CYS A 325 -18.69 2.70 3.42
CA CYS A 325 -18.39 2.55 4.85
C CYS A 325 -16.90 2.23 5.03
N ALA A 326 -16.10 3.21 5.47
CA ALA A 326 -14.71 2.97 5.81
C ALA A 326 -14.58 2.47 7.25
N VAL A 327 -13.74 1.46 7.45
CA VAL A 327 -13.28 1.00 8.76
C VAL A 327 -11.77 1.16 8.79
N PRO A 328 -11.18 1.84 9.80
CA PRO A 328 -9.74 1.90 9.94
C PRO A 328 -9.15 0.50 10.05
N ALA A 329 -8.22 0.19 9.15
CA ALA A 329 -7.66 -1.14 9.04
C ALA A 329 -6.13 -1.08 8.82
N VAL A 330 -5.42 -1.88 9.60
CA VAL A 330 -3.97 -2.05 9.49
C VAL A 330 -3.61 -3.50 9.73
N GLY A 331 -2.67 -4.00 8.94
CA GLY A 331 -2.24 -5.37 9.08
C GLY A 331 -0.96 -5.65 8.32
N GLY A 332 -0.61 -6.92 8.24
CA GLY A 332 0.56 -7.34 7.50
C GLY A 332 0.69 -8.84 7.42
N ILE A 333 1.70 -9.27 6.70
CA ILE A 333 2.03 -10.67 6.48
C ILE A 333 3.48 -10.97 6.85
N ILE A 334 3.71 -12.19 7.31
CA ILE A 334 5.03 -12.81 7.41
C ILE A 334 5.10 -13.92 6.35
N ARG A 335 6.27 -14.07 5.72
CA ARG A 335 6.57 -15.12 4.75
C ARG A 335 7.41 -16.20 5.44
N PRO A 336 6.81 -17.36 5.82
CA PRO A 336 7.51 -18.37 6.61
C PRO A 336 8.77 -18.92 5.95
N GLU A 337 8.80 -19.01 4.61
CA GLU A 337 9.98 -19.45 3.87
C GLU A 337 11.17 -18.51 4.09
N TYR A 338 10.93 -17.20 4.06
CA TYR A 338 11.97 -16.20 4.28
C TYR A 338 12.36 -16.08 5.75
N SER A 339 11.42 -16.26 6.69
CA SER A 339 11.71 -16.39 8.11
C SER A 339 12.70 -17.54 8.38
N LEU A 340 12.42 -18.73 7.83
CA LEU A 340 13.28 -19.90 7.97
C LEU A 340 14.67 -19.72 7.32
N ARG A 341 14.74 -19.00 6.19
CA ARG A 341 16.04 -18.71 5.54
C ARG A 341 16.87 -17.74 6.39
N ALA A 342 16.23 -16.69 6.94
CA ALA A 342 16.90 -15.73 7.82
C ALA A 342 17.46 -16.40 9.09
N THR A 343 16.76 -17.41 9.66
CA THR A 343 17.22 -18.16 10.82
C THR A 343 18.51 -18.95 10.57
N LYS A 344 18.72 -19.42 9.34
CA LYS A 344 19.87 -20.26 8.98
C LYS A 344 21.16 -19.49 8.72
N GLY A 345 21.19 -18.16 8.95
CA GLY A 345 22.37 -17.33 8.76
C GLY A 345 22.97 -17.50 7.38
N GLY A 346 22.26 -17.07 6.33
CA GLY A 346 22.76 -17.04 4.97
C GLY A 346 23.47 -18.33 4.56
N LEU A 347 22.73 -19.44 4.43
CA LEU A 347 23.31 -20.60 3.75
C LEU A 347 23.45 -20.24 2.28
N SER A 348 24.66 -19.78 1.93
CA SER A 348 25.12 -19.76 0.53
C SER A 348 24.89 -21.15 -0.08
N CYS A 349 24.06 -21.20 -1.12
CA CYS A 349 24.15 -22.29 -2.10
C CYS A 349 25.32 -22.03 -3.02
#